data_86d2bd7877e92860a5487bf8360beaf4
#
_entry.id   86d2bd7877e92860a5487bf8360beaf4
#
_cell.length_a   1.000
_cell.length_b   1.000
_cell.length_c   1.000
_cell.angle_alpha   90.00
_cell.angle_beta   90.00
_cell.angle_gamma   90.00
#
_symmetry.space_group_name_H-M   'P 1'
#
loop_
_entity.id
_entity.type
_entity.pdbx_description
1 polymer ?
#
loop_
_entity_poly.entity_id
_entity_poly.type
_entity_poly.pdbx_seq_one_letter_code
_entity_poly.pdbx_strand_id
1 'polypeptide(L)'
;QSRSSAASDVYKRQVIYFRRTATKDTNIRGQDIKAGDKVVMWYGSANRDEDIFEDGHLFRVDRENAKKHLAFGAGEHLCLGNRLGHMQIRILFEELLDRFPNIHSTSDPVRIPSNFLAGISELKVRI
;
A
#
# COMPACT_ATOMS: atom_id res chain seq x y z
N GLN A 1 -20.75 2.11 0.99
CA GLN A 1 -19.76 1.34 1.82
C GLN A 1 -18.58 0.73 1.07
N SER A 2 -18.48 0.82 -0.24
CA SER A 2 -17.56 -0.05 -1.00
C SER A 2 -16.41 0.65 -1.73
N ARG A 3 -16.32 1.97 -1.72
CA ARG A 3 -15.41 2.69 -2.64
C ARG A 3 -13.97 2.86 -2.15
N SER A 4 -13.63 2.53 -0.92
CA SER A 4 -12.30 2.74 -0.38
C SER A 4 -11.55 1.44 -0.02
N SER A 5 -12.18 0.26 -0.17
CA SER A 5 -11.50 -1.03 0.00
C SER A 5 -10.35 -1.22 -0.99
N ALA A 6 -10.44 -0.59 -2.17
CA ALA A 6 -9.37 -0.59 -3.16
C ALA A 6 -8.02 -0.08 -2.61
N ALA A 7 -8.03 0.87 -1.70
CA ALA A 7 -6.80 1.37 -1.11
C ALA A 7 -6.08 0.33 -0.24
N SER A 8 -6.82 -0.53 0.48
CA SER A 8 -6.20 -1.53 1.36
C SER A 8 -5.63 -2.74 0.62
N ASP A 9 -6.19 -3.11 -0.53
CA ASP A 9 -5.66 -4.23 -1.32
C ASP A 9 -4.39 -3.85 -2.07
N VAL A 10 -4.20 -2.58 -2.37
CA VAL A 10 -2.93 -2.05 -2.87
C VAL A 10 -1.82 -2.31 -1.87
N TYR A 11 -2.08 -2.29 -0.56
CA TYR A 11 -1.11 -2.65 0.47
C TYR A 11 -0.60 -4.09 0.39
N LYS A 12 -1.39 -5.01 -0.16
CA LYS A 12 -1.06 -6.43 -0.14
C LYS A 12 -0.29 -6.89 -1.38
N ARG A 13 -0.24 -6.07 -2.44
CA ARG A 13 0.49 -6.37 -3.69
C ARG A 13 1.65 -5.43 -3.96
N GLN A 14 1.98 -4.61 -2.99
CA GLN A 14 2.94 -3.53 -3.11
C GLN A 14 4.37 -4.05 -2.99
N VAL A 15 5.28 -3.37 -3.68
CA VAL A 15 6.70 -3.40 -3.34
C VAL A 15 6.86 -3.06 -1.86
N ILE A 16 7.55 -3.91 -1.10
CA ILE A 16 7.67 -3.78 0.35
C ILE A 16 8.51 -2.55 0.71
N TYR A 17 9.62 -2.35 -0.02
CA TYR A 17 10.54 -1.24 0.23
C TYR A 17 11.29 -0.81 -1.03
N PHE A 18 11.80 0.41 -1.02
CA PHE A 18 12.86 0.86 -1.90
C PHE A 18 14.00 1.48 -1.11
N ARG A 19 15.22 1.39 -1.68
CA ARG A 19 16.42 2.01 -1.13
C ARG A 19 16.78 3.27 -1.92
N ARG A 20 17.27 4.28 -1.21
CA ARG A 20 17.90 5.48 -1.77
C ARG A 20 19.29 5.63 -1.20
N THR A 21 20.12 6.41 -1.87
CA THR A 21 21.41 6.85 -1.34
C THR A 21 21.32 8.36 -1.10
N ALA A 22 21.64 8.80 0.10
CA ALA A 22 21.68 10.21 0.43
C ALA A 22 22.74 10.92 -0.41
N THR A 23 22.38 12.01 -1.07
CA THR A 23 23.31 12.80 -1.89
C THR A 23 24.00 13.90 -1.11
N LYS A 24 23.51 14.23 0.08
CA LYS A 24 24.04 15.22 1.01
C LYS A 24 23.67 14.85 2.43
N ASP A 25 24.39 15.43 3.39
CA ASP A 25 24.03 15.33 4.80
C ASP A 25 22.64 15.90 5.02
N THR A 26 21.83 15.21 5.80
CA THR A 26 20.46 15.61 6.13
C THR A 26 20.05 15.04 7.49
N ASN A 27 18.90 15.50 8.01
CA ASN A 27 18.32 14.97 9.23
C ASN A 27 16.85 14.61 8.97
N ILE A 28 16.43 13.43 9.43
CA ILE A 28 15.03 12.97 9.35
C ILE A 28 14.58 12.60 10.77
N ARG A 29 13.64 13.35 11.31
CA ARG A 29 13.08 13.15 12.67
C ARG A 29 14.16 13.01 13.75
N GLY A 30 15.18 13.84 13.71
CA GLY A 30 16.29 13.84 14.69
C GLY A 30 17.40 12.84 14.38
N GLN A 31 17.25 11.96 13.38
CA GLN A 31 18.30 11.04 12.95
C GLN A 31 19.16 11.68 11.87
N ASP A 32 20.46 11.82 12.15
CA ASP A 32 21.43 12.32 11.17
C ASP A 32 21.73 11.24 10.12
N ILE A 33 21.71 11.66 8.86
CA ILE A 33 22.02 10.86 7.69
C ILE A 33 23.13 11.54 6.92
N LYS A 34 24.22 10.82 6.64
CA LYS A 34 25.37 11.34 5.92
C LYS A 34 25.25 11.11 4.41
N ALA A 35 25.91 11.97 3.65
CA ALA A 35 26.07 11.73 2.20
C ALA A 35 26.68 10.35 1.96
N GLY A 36 26.08 9.56 1.07
CA GLY A 36 26.47 8.17 0.80
C GLY A 36 25.70 7.11 1.59
N ASP A 37 25.00 7.49 2.67
CA ASP A 37 24.21 6.55 3.47
C ASP A 37 23.06 5.91 2.65
N LYS A 38 22.75 4.67 2.99
CA LYS A 38 21.66 3.92 2.39
C LYS A 38 20.40 4.06 3.24
N VAL A 39 19.38 4.70 2.70
CA VAL A 39 18.08 4.91 3.33
C VAL A 39 17.07 3.97 2.72
N VAL A 40 16.47 3.11 3.54
CA VAL A 40 15.42 2.17 3.13
C VAL A 40 14.06 2.73 3.55
N MET A 41 13.16 2.85 2.59
CA MET A 41 11.80 3.31 2.79
C MET A 41 10.84 2.12 2.82
N TRP A 42 10.33 1.79 4.00
CA TRP A 42 9.34 0.72 4.19
C TRP A 42 7.94 1.26 3.95
N TYR A 43 7.35 0.99 2.80
CA TYR A 43 6.04 1.55 2.42
C TYR A 43 4.91 1.09 3.34
N GLY A 44 4.95 -0.18 3.78
CA GLY A 44 3.96 -0.69 4.72
C GLY A 44 3.97 0.02 6.07
N SER A 45 5.16 0.42 6.56
CA SER A 45 5.32 1.21 7.78
C SER A 45 4.85 2.66 7.56
N ALA A 46 5.33 3.30 6.48
CA ALA A 46 4.95 4.67 6.16
C ALA A 46 3.44 4.85 6.00
N ASN A 47 2.76 3.84 5.44
CA ASN A 47 1.31 3.86 5.27
C ASN A 47 0.52 3.55 6.57
N ARG A 48 1.21 3.28 7.66
CA ARG A 48 0.67 3.07 9.01
C ARG A 48 1.22 4.05 10.04
N ASP A 49 1.96 5.06 9.57
CA ASP A 49 2.51 6.12 10.42
C ASP A 49 1.37 6.89 11.09
N GLU A 50 1.25 6.77 12.42
CA GLU A 50 0.15 7.35 13.20
C GLU A 50 0.19 8.87 13.26
N ASP A 51 1.36 9.49 12.98
CA ASP A 51 1.45 10.95 12.80
C ASP A 51 0.72 11.43 11.53
N ILE A 52 0.44 10.51 10.60
CA ILE A 52 -0.25 10.80 9.34
C ILE A 52 -1.63 10.15 9.30
N PHE A 53 -1.73 8.91 9.76
CA PHE A 53 -2.95 8.11 9.67
C PHE A 53 -3.40 7.68 11.06
N GLU A 54 -4.33 8.40 11.64
CA GLU A 54 -4.97 7.99 12.90
C GLU A 54 -5.42 6.53 12.82
N ASP A 55 -5.11 5.72 13.84
CA ASP A 55 -5.34 4.27 13.83
C ASP A 55 -4.75 3.59 12.58
N GLY A 56 -3.51 3.90 12.20
CA GLY A 56 -2.87 3.44 10.96
C GLY A 56 -2.84 1.91 10.78
N HIS A 57 -3.00 1.14 11.86
CA HIS A 57 -3.09 -0.32 11.86
C HIS A 57 -4.49 -0.85 11.53
N LEU A 58 -5.54 -0.03 11.67
CA LEU A 58 -6.92 -0.41 11.34
C LEU A 58 -7.23 -0.22 9.86
N PHE A 59 -7.99 -1.14 9.31
CA PHE A 59 -8.55 -0.99 7.98
C PHE A 59 -9.77 -0.04 8.03
N ARG A 60 -9.60 1.15 7.49
CA ARG A 60 -10.65 2.18 7.42
C ARG A 60 -10.81 2.69 6.00
N VAL A 61 -12.02 2.54 5.47
CA VAL A 61 -12.38 2.95 4.09
C VAL A 61 -12.77 4.42 3.98
N ASP A 62 -13.05 5.06 5.11
CA ASP A 62 -13.58 6.42 5.26
C ASP A 62 -12.51 7.46 5.58
N ARG A 63 -11.22 7.11 5.48
CA ARG A 63 -10.13 8.05 5.80
C ARG A 63 -10.13 9.24 4.85
N GLU A 64 -10.30 10.44 5.38
CA GLU A 64 -10.20 11.68 4.61
C GLU A 64 -8.82 11.86 3.96
N ASN A 65 -7.77 11.42 4.66
CA ASN A 65 -6.39 11.53 4.22
C ASN A 65 -5.86 10.29 3.47
N ALA A 66 -6.73 9.36 3.04
CA ALA A 66 -6.34 8.14 2.33
C ALA A 66 -5.42 8.40 1.12
N LYS A 67 -5.56 9.53 0.44
CA LYS A 67 -4.73 9.93 -0.70
C LYS A 67 -3.27 10.20 -0.36
N LYS A 68 -2.92 10.35 0.93
CA LYS A 68 -1.53 10.54 1.38
C LYS A 68 -0.71 9.25 1.40
N HIS A 69 -1.32 8.10 1.08
CA HIS A 69 -0.60 6.83 1.07
C HIS A 69 0.56 6.82 0.07
N LEU A 70 1.62 6.09 0.39
CA LEU A 70 2.81 5.93 -0.43
C LEU A 70 2.84 4.60 -1.21
N ALA A 71 1.68 3.97 -1.42
CA ALA A 71 1.59 2.69 -2.11
C ALA A 71 2.16 2.71 -3.55
N PHE A 72 2.11 3.84 -4.20
CA PHE A 72 2.70 4.06 -5.53
C PHE A 72 4.00 4.88 -5.49
N GLY A 73 4.60 5.06 -4.33
CA GLY A 73 5.74 5.97 -4.16
C GLY A 73 5.32 7.44 -4.17
N ALA A 74 6.30 8.32 -4.31
CA ALA A 74 6.10 9.77 -4.35
C ALA A 74 7.22 10.45 -5.16
N GLY A 75 6.97 11.72 -5.54
CA GLY A 75 7.93 12.57 -6.25
C GLY A 75 8.25 12.05 -7.65
N GLU A 76 9.49 12.21 -8.08
CA GLU A 76 9.97 11.83 -9.42
C GLU A 76 9.88 10.33 -9.69
N HIS A 77 9.81 9.52 -8.65
CA HIS A 77 9.67 8.07 -8.72
C HIS A 77 8.23 7.57 -8.52
N LEU A 78 7.24 8.46 -8.62
CA LEU A 78 5.83 8.04 -8.60
C LEU A 78 5.59 6.97 -9.66
N CYS A 79 4.89 5.91 -9.29
CA CYS A 79 4.59 4.80 -10.19
C CYS A 79 3.92 5.29 -11.47
N LEU A 80 4.52 4.98 -12.62
CA LEU A 80 3.98 5.35 -13.94
C LEU A 80 2.58 4.75 -14.16
N GLY A 81 2.36 3.54 -13.65
CA GLY A 81 1.09 2.80 -13.76
C GLY A 81 0.04 3.16 -12.71
N ASN A 82 0.23 4.17 -11.86
CA ASN A 82 -0.66 4.45 -10.74
C ASN A 82 -2.13 4.69 -11.18
N ARG A 83 -2.33 5.46 -12.24
CA ARG A 83 -3.68 5.74 -12.78
C ARG A 83 -4.36 4.49 -13.31
N LEU A 84 -3.61 3.67 -14.03
CA LEU A 84 -4.10 2.39 -14.56
C LEU A 84 -4.41 1.42 -13.41
N GLY A 85 -3.53 1.33 -12.41
CA GLY A 85 -3.74 0.51 -11.23
C GLY A 85 -5.02 0.91 -10.46
N HIS A 86 -5.22 2.19 -10.22
CA HIS A 86 -6.45 2.69 -9.59
C HIS A 86 -7.70 2.36 -10.41
N MET A 87 -7.64 2.54 -11.73
CA MET A 87 -8.75 2.22 -12.63
C MET A 87 -9.10 0.73 -12.60
N GLN A 88 -8.09 -0.14 -12.73
CA GLN A 88 -8.29 -1.59 -12.70
C GLN A 88 -8.89 -2.06 -11.38
N ILE A 89 -8.35 -1.59 -10.25
CA ILE A 89 -8.87 -1.97 -8.93
C ILE A 89 -10.32 -1.49 -8.77
N ARG A 90 -10.62 -0.25 -9.17
CA ARG A 90 -11.97 0.30 -9.08
C ARG A 90 -12.95 -0.53 -9.90
N ILE A 91 -12.68 -0.77 -11.18
CA ILE A 91 -13.56 -1.53 -12.06
C ILE A 91 -13.74 -2.95 -11.52
N LEU A 92 -12.64 -3.60 -11.09
CA LEU A 92 -12.71 -4.95 -10.53
C LEU A 92 -13.65 -5.02 -9.32
N PHE A 93 -13.55 -4.09 -8.39
CA PHE A 93 -14.40 -4.09 -7.20
C PHE A 93 -15.83 -3.67 -7.48
N GLU A 94 -16.07 -2.73 -8.41
CA GLU A 94 -17.40 -2.37 -8.86
C GLU A 94 -18.11 -3.59 -9.44
N GLU A 95 -17.49 -4.28 -10.40
CA GLU A 95 -18.03 -5.49 -11.02
C GLU A 95 -18.18 -6.67 -10.04
N LEU A 96 -17.19 -6.87 -9.17
CA LEU A 96 -17.20 -7.97 -8.21
C LEU A 96 -18.31 -7.83 -7.18
N LEU A 97 -18.50 -6.63 -6.63
CA LEU A 97 -19.50 -6.37 -5.60
C LEU A 97 -20.91 -6.27 -6.17
N ASP A 98 -21.05 -5.83 -7.42
CA ASP A 98 -22.34 -5.84 -8.12
C ASP A 98 -22.83 -7.27 -8.37
N ARG A 99 -21.94 -8.16 -8.80
CA ARG A 99 -22.28 -9.56 -9.10
C ARG A 99 -22.35 -10.44 -7.85
N PHE A 100 -21.51 -10.17 -6.87
CA PHE A 100 -21.35 -10.98 -5.66
C PHE A 100 -21.36 -10.11 -4.41
N PRO A 101 -22.50 -9.53 -4.03
CA PRO A 101 -22.60 -8.58 -2.92
C PRO A 101 -22.21 -9.19 -1.56
N ASN A 102 -22.29 -10.52 -1.43
CA ASN A 102 -21.99 -11.25 -0.20
C ASN A 102 -20.63 -11.95 -0.22
N ILE A 103 -19.78 -11.64 -1.20
CA ILE A 103 -18.45 -12.26 -1.29
C ILE A 103 -17.65 -12.01 -0.03
N HIS A 104 -17.11 -13.07 0.54
CA HIS A 104 -16.24 -12.98 1.72
C HIS A 104 -15.12 -14.02 1.69
N SER A 105 -14.01 -13.71 2.35
CA SER A 105 -12.90 -14.64 2.51
C SER A 105 -13.28 -15.77 3.48
N THR A 106 -12.92 -17.01 3.14
CA THR A 106 -13.14 -18.19 3.99
C THR A 106 -11.86 -18.72 4.64
N SER A 107 -10.72 -18.12 4.33
CA SER A 107 -9.43 -18.47 4.93
C SER A 107 -8.48 -17.27 4.88
N ASP A 108 -7.41 -17.34 5.66
CA ASP A 108 -6.30 -16.41 5.49
C ASP A 108 -5.65 -16.55 4.11
N PRO A 109 -5.15 -15.45 3.54
CA PRO A 109 -4.48 -15.49 2.25
C PRO A 109 -3.15 -16.24 2.32
N VAL A 110 -2.88 -17.09 1.35
CA VAL A 110 -1.55 -17.69 1.14
C VAL A 110 -0.66 -16.65 0.47
N ARG A 111 0.46 -16.33 1.12
CA ARG A 111 1.38 -15.29 0.62
C ARG A 111 2.50 -15.89 -0.21
N ILE A 112 2.93 -15.15 -1.22
CA ILE A 112 4.14 -15.47 -1.98
C ILE A 112 5.35 -15.23 -1.06
N PRO A 113 6.26 -16.20 -0.89
CA PRO A 113 7.49 -16.00 -0.13
C PRO A 113 8.43 -15.05 -0.89
N SER A 114 8.41 -13.79 -0.56
CA SER A 114 9.23 -12.74 -1.16
C SER A 114 9.56 -11.68 -0.12
N ASN A 115 10.81 -11.24 -0.11
CA ASN A 115 11.25 -10.10 0.69
C ASN A 115 11.06 -8.74 -0.02
N PHE A 116 10.65 -8.76 -1.29
CA PHE A 116 10.51 -7.54 -2.10
C PHE A 116 9.06 -7.22 -2.47
N LEU A 117 8.23 -8.24 -2.71
CA LEU A 117 6.83 -8.10 -3.10
C LEU A 117 5.89 -8.74 -2.08
N ALA A 118 4.95 -7.98 -1.56
CA ALA A 118 3.88 -8.50 -0.72
C ALA A 118 2.75 -9.07 -1.60
N GLY A 119 2.97 -10.25 -2.21
CA GLY A 119 2.00 -10.92 -3.07
C GLY A 119 1.11 -11.92 -2.34
N ILE A 120 -0.05 -12.21 -2.90
CA ILE A 120 -0.96 -13.28 -2.50
C ILE A 120 -1.05 -14.26 -3.66
N SER A 121 -0.78 -15.55 -3.40
CA SER A 121 -0.89 -16.62 -4.38
C SER A 121 -2.26 -17.27 -4.38
N GLU A 122 -2.93 -17.30 -3.23
CA GLU A 122 -4.26 -17.91 -3.08
C GLU A 122 -5.08 -17.15 -2.05
N LEU A 123 -6.34 -16.91 -2.37
CA LEU A 123 -7.36 -16.40 -1.45
C LEU A 123 -8.66 -17.14 -1.72
N LYS A 124 -9.08 -17.99 -0.78
CA LYS A 124 -10.36 -18.71 -0.88
C LYS A 124 -11.51 -17.78 -0.51
N VAL A 125 -12.51 -17.74 -1.36
CA VAL A 125 -13.71 -16.92 -1.15
C VAL A 125 -14.96 -17.75 -1.31
N ARG A 126 -16.04 -17.31 -0.68
CA ARG A 126 -17.40 -17.77 -0.91
C ARG A 126 -18.20 -16.63 -1.53
N ILE A 127 -19.01 -16.94 -2.50
CA ILE A 127 -19.96 -16.06 -3.20
C ILE A 127 -21.38 -16.41 -2.82
#